data_df43f917bfd63d20f8596ed631dd1f14
#
_entry.id   df43f917bfd63d20f8596ed631dd1f14
#
_cell.length_a   1.000
_cell.length_b   1.000
_cell.length_c   1.000
_cell.angle_alpha   90.00
_cell.angle_beta   90.00
_cell.angle_gamma   90.00
#
_symmetry.space_group_name_H-M   'P 1'
#
loop_
_entity.id
_entity.type
_entity.pdbx_description
1 polymer ?
#
loop_
_entity_poly.entity_id
_entity_poly.type
_entity_poly.pdbx_seq_one_letter_code
_entity_poly.pdbx_strand_id
1 'polypeptide(L)'
;MKKLMQTLCLAFFAGILAACGGDGPDKTAKTFFEELFSGDANKAVELIYIPPGAGDKGAEMAKGKITMMAGEMQAQIKKEGSIDVSTGEVTYTNADKTEATVKVTLTGKKNGKEHSETNTVSLIKTDKGWRIKM
;
A
#
# COMPACT_ATOMS: atom_id res chain seq x y z
N MET A 1 -19.07 -24.98 -15.75
CA MET A 1 -18.39 -24.64 -14.50
C MET A 1 -17.59 -23.36 -14.56
N LYS A 2 -16.70 -23.26 -15.54
CA LYS A 2 -15.87 -22.05 -15.69
C LYS A 2 -16.72 -20.78 -15.93
N LYS A 3 -17.79 -20.90 -16.70
CA LYS A 3 -18.68 -19.76 -16.98
C LYS A 3 -19.42 -19.27 -15.74
N LEU A 4 -19.80 -20.18 -14.85
CA LEU A 4 -20.47 -19.84 -13.60
C LEU A 4 -19.53 -19.11 -12.64
N MET A 5 -18.29 -19.56 -12.56
CA MET A 5 -17.28 -18.90 -11.75
C MET A 5 -16.94 -17.50 -12.26
N GLN A 6 -16.84 -17.35 -13.58
CA GLN A 6 -16.59 -16.05 -14.18
C GLN A 6 -17.75 -15.08 -13.93
N THR A 7 -18.96 -15.56 -14.02
CA THR A 7 -20.14 -14.72 -13.75
C THR A 7 -20.18 -14.29 -12.30
N LEU A 8 -19.86 -15.20 -11.41
CA LEU A 8 -19.83 -14.90 -9.98
C LEU A 8 -18.73 -13.88 -9.66
N CYS A 9 -17.57 -14.05 -10.24
CA CYS A 9 -16.46 -13.11 -10.05
C CYS A 9 -16.79 -11.72 -10.59
N LEU A 10 -17.46 -11.66 -11.73
CA LEU A 10 -17.87 -10.41 -12.32
C LEU A 10 -18.91 -9.66 -11.46
N ALA A 11 -19.88 -10.41 -10.93
CA ALA A 11 -20.89 -9.81 -10.06
C ALA A 11 -20.25 -9.28 -8.77
N PHE A 12 -19.34 -10.04 -8.21
CA PHE A 12 -18.63 -9.63 -7.01
C PHE A 12 -17.76 -8.40 -7.27
N PHE A 13 -17.09 -8.38 -8.40
CA PHE A 13 -16.24 -7.26 -8.80
C PHE A 13 -17.04 -5.98 -9.02
N ALA A 14 -18.19 -6.11 -9.65
CA ALA A 14 -19.08 -4.97 -9.86
C ALA A 14 -19.60 -4.40 -8.54
N GLY A 15 -19.90 -5.30 -7.60
CA GLY A 15 -20.35 -4.88 -6.28
C GLY A 15 -19.28 -4.10 -5.52
N ILE A 16 -18.04 -4.54 -5.61
CA ILE A 16 -16.92 -3.85 -4.96
C ILE A 16 -16.73 -2.46 -5.58
N LEU A 17 -16.76 -2.36 -6.89
CA LEU A 17 -16.60 -1.08 -7.57
C LEU A 17 -17.70 -0.10 -7.21
N ALA A 18 -18.93 -0.59 -7.15
CA ALA A 18 -20.06 0.25 -6.78
C ALA A 18 -19.99 0.70 -5.32
N ALA A 19 -19.50 -0.18 -4.44
CA ALA A 19 -19.43 0.13 -3.02
C ALA A 19 -18.30 1.09 -2.67
N CYS A 20 -17.20 1.04 -3.39
CA CYS A 20 -16.00 1.80 -3.03
C CYS A 20 -16.01 3.24 -3.51
N GLY A 21 -16.58 3.52 -4.66
CA GLY A 21 -16.54 4.87 -5.22
C GLY A 21 -15.16 5.51 -5.25
N GLY A 22 -14.11 4.73 -4.99
CA GLY A 22 -12.74 5.19 -4.87
C GLY A 22 -11.79 4.04 -4.62
N ASP A 23 -10.56 4.38 -4.26
CA ASP A 23 -9.50 3.40 -4.04
C ASP A 23 -9.69 2.64 -2.73
N GLY A 24 -9.52 1.32 -2.79
CA GLY A 24 -9.55 0.48 -1.60
C GLY A 24 -8.21 0.44 -0.88
N PRO A 25 -8.14 -0.27 0.27
CA PRO A 25 -6.89 -0.34 1.04
C PRO A 25 -5.74 -1.00 0.27
N ASP A 26 -6.02 -1.98 -0.56
CA ASP A 26 -5.02 -2.64 -1.38
C ASP A 26 -4.37 -1.66 -2.38
N LYS A 27 -5.18 -0.83 -3.02
CA LYS A 27 -4.68 0.20 -3.94
C LYS A 27 -3.83 1.23 -3.24
N THR A 28 -4.24 1.66 -2.06
CA THR A 28 -3.46 2.61 -1.27
C THR A 28 -2.11 2.03 -0.88
N ALA A 29 -2.09 0.79 -0.42
CA ALA A 29 -0.85 0.11 -0.06
C ALA A 29 0.08 -0.02 -1.28
N LYS A 30 -0.46 -0.42 -2.42
CA LYS A 30 0.32 -0.56 -3.65
C LYS A 30 0.90 0.78 -4.09
N THR A 31 0.09 1.82 -4.13
CA THR A 31 0.53 3.15 -4.53
C THR A 31 1.61 3.68 -3.59
N PHE A 32 1.46 3.46 -2.28
CA PHE A 32 2.46 3.86 -1.31
C PHE A 32 3.83 3.28 -1.63
N PHE A 33 3.90 1.97 -1.84
CA PHE A 33 5.17 1.32 -2.13
C PHE A 33 5.72 1.69 -3.50
N GLU A 34 4.87 1.85 -4.49
CA GLU A 34 5.32 2.27 -5.82
C GLU A 34 5.92 3.67 -5.79
N GLU A 35 5.28 4.59 -5.08
CA GLU A 35 5.82 5.95 -4.93
C GLU A 35 7.09 5.96 -4.08
N LEU A 36 7.15 5.09 -3.08
CA LEU A 36 8.32 4.98 -2.22
C LEU A 36 9.54 4.49 -2.99
N PHE A 37 9.37 3.54 -3.90
CA PHE A 37 10.49 2.88 -4.58
C PHE A 37 10.90 3.57 -5.87
N SER A 38 9.97 4.11 -6.63
CA SER A 38 10.26 4.60 -7.97
C SER A 38 9.62 5.94 -8.29
N GLY A 39 8.81 6.47 -7.40
CA GLY A 39 8.08 7.70 -7.63
C GLY A 39 8.52 8.84 -6.73
N ASP A 40 7.54 9.53 -6.22
CA ASP A 40 7.72 10.73 -5.41
C ASP A 40 7.49 10.40 -3.92
N ALA A 41 8.54 10.55 -3.12
CA ALA A 41 8.46 10.31 -1.68
C ALA A 41 7.40 11.19 -1.00
N ASN A 42 7.17 12.40 -1.50
CA ASN A 42 6.12 13.26 -0.94
C ASN A 42 4.72 12.67 -1.11
N LYS A 43 4.48 12.00 -2.23
CA LYS A 43 3.20 11.30 -2.44
C LYS A 43 3.05 10.12 -1.49
N ALA A 44 4.13 9.40 -1.23
CA ALA A 44 4.12 8.32 -0.24
C ALA A 44 3.79 8.86 1.15
N VAL A 45 4.36 10.00 1.52
CA VAL A 45 4.09 10.64 2.82
C VAL A 45 2.61 10.99 2.97
N GLU A 46 1.96 11.45 1.90
CA GLU A 46 0.54 11.79 1.94
C GLU A 46 -0.37 10.61 2.23
N LEU A 47 0.11 9.40 1.96
CA LEU A 47 -0.66 8.18 2.18
C LEU A 47 -0.48 7.60 3.58
N ILE A 48 0.29 8.24 4.45
CA ILE A 48 0.51 7.79 5.81
C ILE A 48 -0.51 8.43 6.75
N TYR A 49 -1.04 7.62 7.67
CA TYR A 49 -1.91 8.11 8.72
C TYR A 49 -1.10 8.79 9.81
N ILE A 50 -1.43 10.03 10.08
CA ILE A 50 -0.83 10.78 11.17
C ILE A 50 -1.93 11.05 12.20
N PRO A 51 -1.82 10.48 13.42
CA PRO A 51 -2.84 10.70 14.45
C PRO A 51 -3.00 12.18 14.78
N PRO A 52 -4.23 12.63 15.08
CA PRO A 52 -4.47 14.04 15.40
C PRO A 52 -3.65 14.55 16.59
N GLY A 53 -3.31 13.67 17.53
CA GLY A 53 -2.51 14.04 18.68
C GLY A 53 -1.02 14.16 18.44
N ALA A 54 -0.53 13.73 17.27
CA ALA A 54 0.90 13.77 16.94
C ALA A 54 1.39 15.19 16.63
N GLY A 55 0.52 16.06 16.14
CA GLY A 55 0.85 17.44 15.82
C GLY A 55 1.83 17.56 14.66
N ASP A 56 2.37 18.78 14.50
CA ASP A 56 3.30 19.07 13.40
C ASP A 56 4.62 18.29 13.53
N LYS A 57 5.09 18.06 14.75
CA LYS A 57 6.30 17.29 14.99
C LYS A 57 6.18 15.85 14.52
N GLY A 58 5.03 15.23 14.81
CA GLY A 58 4.76 13.87 14.37
C GLY A 58 4.73 13.76 12.85
N ALA A 59 4.12 14.75 12.20
CA ALA A 59 4.06 14.79 10.74
C ALA A 59 5.46 14.96 10.13
N GLU A 60 6.28 15.83 10.70
CA GLU A 60 7.65 16.05 10.22
C GLU A 60 8.52 14.82 10.42
N MET A 61 8.38 14.14 11.55
CA MET A 61 9.13 12.91 11.81
C MET A 61 8.76 11.81 10.82
N ALA A 62 7.48 11.63 10.56
CA ALA A 62 7.01 10.66 9.59
C ALA A 62 7.54 10.98 8.20
N LYS A 63 7.47 12.24 7.81
CA LYS A 63 7.98 12.70 6.52
C LYS A 63 9.48 12.44 6.39
N GLY A 64 10.24 12.79 7.42
CA GLY A 64 11.68 12.58 7.42
C GLY A 64 12.05 11.10 7.29
N LYS A 65 11.36 10.25 8.06
CA LYS A 65 11.58 8.81 8.04
C LYS A 65 11.31 8.22 6.65
N ILE A 66 10.19 8.59 6.06
CA ILE A 66 9.79 8.07 4.76
C ILE A 66 10.71 8.59 3.65
N THR A 67 11.09 9.85 3.72
CA THR A 67 12.01 10.44 2.75
C THR A 67 13.37 9.74 2.78
N MET A 68 13.87 9.45 3.99
CA MET A 68 15.13 8.74 4.16
C MET A 68 15.02 7.31 3.61
N MET A 69 13.95 6.61 3.97
CA MET A 69 13.71 5.25 3.49
C MET A 69 13.58 5.19 1.97
N ALA A 70 12.86 6.16 1.39
CA ALA A 70 12.73 6.25 -0.06
C ALA A 70 14.09 6.47 -0.74
N GLY A 71 14.90 7.33 -0.18
CA GLY A 71 16.24 7.59 -0.72
C GLY A 71 17.11 6.35 -0.73
N GLU A 72 17.13 5.61 0.36
CA GLU A 72 17.89 4.37 0.47
C GLU A 72 17.39 3.30 -0.50
N MET A 73 16.09 3.14 -0.58
CA MET A 73 15.49 2.14 -1.46
C MET A 73 15.68 2.47 -2.93
N GLN A 74 15.52 3.72 -3.30
CA GLN A 74 15.75 4.15 -4.67
C GLN A 74 17.20 4.00 -5.09
N ALA A 75 18.13 4.25 -4.17
CA ALA A 75 19.55 4.01 -4.42
C ALA A 75 19.84 2.53 -4.65
N GLN A 76 19.22 1.66 -3.86
CA GLN A 76 19.36 0.22 -4.02
C GLN A 76 18.75 -0.27 -5.34
N ILE A 77 17.63 0.28 -5.72
CA ILE A 77 16.98 -0.06 -7.00
C ILE A 77 17.85 0.31 -8.19
N LYS A 78 18.53 1.44 -8.13
CA LYS A 78 19.48 1.84 -9.18
C LYS A 78 20.60 0.83 -9.36
N LYS A 79 21.03 0.19 -8.28
CA LYS A 79 22.07 -0.83 -8.32
C LYS A 79 21.57 -2.18 -8.81
N GLU A 80 20.41 -2.60 -8.34
CA GLU A 80 19.93 -3.97 -8.45
C GLU A 80 18.80 -4.14 -9.49
N GLY A 81 18.17 -3.03 -9.90
CA GLY A 81 17.03 -3.08 -10.81
C GLY A 81 15.73 -2.74 -10.09
N SER A 82 14.64 -2.76 -10.84
CA SER A 82 13.33 -2.37 -10.33
C SER A 82 12.74 -3.37 -9.34
N ILE A 83 11.88 -2.88 -8.47
CA ILE A 83 11.10 -3.71 -7.55
C ILE A 83 9.66 -3.71 -8.01
N ASP A 84 9.08 -4.90 -8.12
CA ASP A 84 7.67 -5.07 -8.44
C ASP A 84 6.87 -5.14 -7.14
N VAL A 85 5.76 -4.40 -7.10
CA VAL A 85 4.86 -4.36 -5.96
C VAL A 85 3.56 -5.05 -6.35
N SER A 86 3.17 -6.06 -5.59
CA SER A 86 1.87 -6.69 -5.77
C SER A 86 1.15 -6.76 -4.43
N THR A 87 -0.15 -6.68 -4.47
CA THR A 87 -0.99 -6.80 -3.28
C THR A 87 -1.78 -8.10 -3.33
N GLY A 88 -1.93 -8.71 -2.17
CA GLY A 88 -2.67 -9.93 -2.04
C GLY A 88 -3.93 -9.73 -1.22
N GLU A 89 -4.12 -10.59 -0.23
CA GLU A 89 -5.31 -10.63 0.59
C GLU A 89 -5.54 -9.33 1.37
N VAL A 90 -6.78 -8.85 1.36
CA VAL A 90 -7.25 -7.74 2.17
C VAL A 90 -8.13 -8.29 3.28
N THR A 91 -7.79 -7.99 4.52
CA THR A 91 -8.58 -8.42 5.68
C THR A 91 -9.06 -7.19 6.46
N TYR A 92 -10.36 -7.04 6.59
CA TYR A 92 -10.91 -5.97 7.43
C TYR A 92 -10.87 -6.41 8.89
N THR A 93 -10.31 -5.58 9.75
CA THR A 93 -10.05 -5.93 11.14
C THR A 93 -11.11 -5.41 12.11
N ASN A 94 -12.07 -4.63 11.62
CA ASN A 94 -13.19 -4.18 12.43
C ASN A 94 -14.52 -4.31 11.66
N ALA A 95 -15.62 -4.26 12.40
CA ALA A 95 -16.95 -4.44 11.83
C ALA A 95 -17.35 -3.31 10.88
N ASP A 96 -16.87 -2.11 11.12
CA ASP A 96 -17.20 -0.94 10.31
C ASP A 96 -16.40 -0.88 9.01
N LYS A 97 -15.43 -1.80 8.84
CA LYS A 97 -14.54 -1.83 7.68
C LYS A 97 -13.77 -0.52 7.49
N THR A 98 -13.35 0.05 8.59
CA THR A 98 -12.52 1.27 8.62
C THR A 98 -11.07 0.96 8.94
N GLU A 99 -10.76 -0.29 9.27
CA GLU A 99 -9.40 -0.75 9.44
C GLU A 99 -9.20 -2.05 8.68
N ALA A 100 -8.05 -2.17 8.05
CA ALA A 100 -7.73 -3.33 7.22
C ALA A 100 -6.25 -3.65 7.27
N THR A 101 -5.93 -4.90 6.98
CA THR A 101 -4.56 -5.30 6.69
C THR A 101 -4.48 -5.78 5.24
N VAL A 102 -3.37 -5.49 4.60
CA VAL A 102 -3.13 -5.88 3.22
C VAL A 102 -1.78 -6.58 3.15
N LYS A 103 -1.74 -7.73 2.49
CA LYS A 103 -0.48 -8.40 2.22
C LYS A 103 0.16 -7.77 0.98
N VAL A 104 1.38 -7.31 1.13
CA VAL A 104 2.13 -6.68 0.05
C VAL A 104 3.36 -7.52 -0.22
N THR A 105 3.54 -7.92 -1.47
CA THR A 105 4.70 -8.67 -1.90
C THR A 105 5.61 -7.80 -2.75
N LEU A 106 6.85 -7.70 -2.33
CA LEU A 106 7.89 -6.95 -3.02
C LEU A 106 8.83 -7.95 -3.68
N THR A 107 8.94 -7.89 -4.99
CA THR A 107 9.81 -8.78 -5.74
C THR A 107 10.86 -7.97 -6.48
N GLY A 108 12.11 -8.30 -6.29
CA GLY A 108 13.21 -7.60 -6.92
C GLY A 108 14.45 -8.45 -6.94
N LYS A 109 15.55 -7.87 -7.36
CA LYS A 109 16.84 -8.55 -7.38
C LYS A 109 17.73 -8.06 -6.24
N LYS A 110 18.40 -9.00 -5.60
CA LYS A 110 19.39 -8.69 -4.58
C LYS A 110 20.62 -9.54 -4.87
N ASN A 111 21.76 -8.88 -5.09
CA ASN A 111 23.01 -9.54 -5.46
C ASN A 111 22.86 -10.42 -6.71
N GLY A 112 22.09 -9.94 -7.69
CA GLY A 112 21.86 -10.64 -8.93
C GLY A 112 20.83 -11.78 -8.85
N LYS A 113 20.30 -12.06 -7.68
CA LYS A 113 19.30 -13.12 -7.49
C LYS A 113 17.93 -12.52 -7.21
N GLU A 114 16.91 -13.14 -7.77
CA GLU A 114 15.53 -12.73 -7.50
C GLU A 114 15.18 -13.01 -6.05
N HIS A 115 14.61 -12.00 -5.42
CA HIS A 115 14.21 -12.07 -4.01
C HIS A 115 12.79 -11.55 -3.88
N SER A 116 11.99 -12.25 -3.10
CA SER A 116 10.60 -11.88 -2.88
C SER A 116 10.35 -11.82 -1.38
N GLU A 117 9.66 -10.78 -0.94
CA GLU A 117 9.34 -10.58 0.46
C GLU A 117 7.89 -10.15 0.59
N THR A 118 7.17 -10.78 1.50
CA THR A 118 5.77 -10.47 1.76
C THR A 118 5.64 -9.86 3.16
N ASN A 119 5.01 -8.71 3.22
CA ASN A 119 4.77 -7.99 4.45
C ASN A 119 3.28 -7.70 4.61
N THR A 120 2.84 -7.61 5.85
CA THR A 120 1.45 -7.21 6.15
C THR A 120 1.45 -5.75 6.56
N VAL A 121 0.62 -4.96 5.89
CA VAL A 121 0.52 -3.52 6.12
C VAL A 121 -0.85 -3.23 6.71
N SER A 122 -0.88 -2.42 7.76
CA SER A 122 -2.12 -2.00 8.40
C SER A 122 -2.55 -0.64 7.86
N LEU A 123 -3.85 -0.51 7.58
CA LEU A 123 -4.42 0.73 7.05
C LEU A 123 -5.65 1.13 7.84
N ILE A 124 -5.92 2.42 7.83
CA ILE A 124 -7.12 2.99 8.46
C ILE A 124 -7.82 3.90 7.44
N LYS A 125 -9.13 3.85 7.43
CA LYS A 125 -9.94 4.70 6.57
C LYS A 125 -10.17 6.05 7.25
N THR A 126 -9.82 7.10 6.54
CA THR A 126 -10.04 8.49 6.98
C THR A 126 -11.02 9.17 6.05
N ASP A 127 -11.43 10.38 6.37
CA ASP A 127 -12.28 11.20 5.50
C ASP A 127 -11.62 11.52 4.15
N LYS A 128 -10.31 11.39 4.07
CA LYS A 128 -9.55 11.58 2.82
C LYS A 128 -9.27 10.26 2.09
N GLY A 129 -9.73 9.14 2.64
CA GLY A 129 -9.52 7.81 2.08
C GLY A 129 -8.64 6.94 2.97
N TRP A 130 -8.18 5.84 2.43
CA TRP A 130 -7.34 4.91 3.18
C TRP A 130 -5.93 5.48 3.39
N ARG A 131 -5.39 5.25 4.58
CA ARG A 131 -4.04 5.71 4.95
C ARG A 131 -3.31 4.59 5.66
N ILE A 132 -1.99 4.56 5.51
CA ILE A 132 -1.15 3.52 6.11
C ILE A 132 -0.83 3.88 7.55
N LYS A 133 -1.07 2.93 8.44
CA LYS A 133 -0.71 3.04 9.85
C LYS A 133 0.73 2.56 10.03
N MET A 134 1.52 3.33 10.71
CA MET A 134 2.90 2.97 11.02
C MET A 134 3.09 2.75 12.51
#